data_67d39dd2f5849328f460fcf343d0c397
#
_entry.id   67d39dd2f5849328f460fcf343d0c397
#
_cell.length_a   1.000
_cell.length_b   1.000
_cell.length_c   1.000
_cell.angle_alpha   90.00
_cell.angle_beta   90.00
_cell.angle_gamma   90.00
#
_symmetry.space_group_name_H-M   'P 1'
#
loop_
_entity.id
_entity.type
_entity.pdbx_description
1 polymer ?
#
loop_
_entity_poly.entity_id
_entity_poly.type
_entity_poly.pdbx_seq_one_letter_code
_entity_poly.pdbx_strand_id
1 'polypeptide(L)'
;MRTAYRIKPRFGARAWWAIVGVAVILLGAPAVINAAVPDAAPVMSRVELGSEDYGWTVGMRDRDGSELVCEQHFDDPMTERWTCGQTEIRTTVVENAEDQDLALRRIIRGVGVGWRVLDQNVPLRHRAEARQIEDTAADATAISLEGSGEHRDQTIMVVVSGPDRMKYSDLVWHNVTSGGRS
;
A
#
# COMPACT_ATOMS: atom_id res chain seq x y z
N MET A 1 12.25 10.08 59.60
CA MET A 1 10.79 10.38 59.56
C MET A 1 10.37 10.57 58.13
N ARG A 2 9.60 9.61 57.55
CA ARG A 2 9.06 9.71 56.18
C ARG A 2 7.63 10.21 56.25
N THR A 3 7.40 11.45 55.87
CA THR A 3 6.05 12.05 55.75
C THR A 3 5.39 11.49 54.49
N ALA A 4 4.48 10.55 54.63
CA ALA A 4 3.64 10.07 53.55
C ALA A 4 2.61 11.15 53.20
N TYR A 5 2.77 11.82 52.09
CA TYR A 5 1.79 12.72 51.49
C TYR A 5 0.61 11.90 50.98
N ARG A 6 -0.49 11.92 51.75
CA ARG A 6 -1.78 11.35 51.35
C ARG A 6 -2.57 12.41 50.56
N ILE A 7 -2.47 12.38 49.24
CA ILE A 7 -3.32 13.20 48.37
C ILE A 7 -4.73 12.61 48.47
N LYS A 8 -5.62 13.29 49.16
CA LYS A 8 -7.05 12.97 49.14
C LYS A 8 -7.68 13.73 48.00
N PRO A 9 -8.19 13.07 46.94
CA PRO A 9 -8.91 13.74 45.86
C PRO A 9 -10.21 14.34 46.46
N ARG A 10 -10.36 15.67 46.43
CA ARG A 10 -11.54 16.39 46.88
C ARG A 10 -12.61 16.53 45.78
N PHE A 11 -12.74 15.56 44.92
CA PHE A 11 -13.82 15.58 43.93
C PHE A 11 -15.09 14.99 44.55
N GLY A 12 -16.15 15.81 44.61
CA GLY A 12 -17.48 15.35 45.02
C GLY A 12 -18.01 14.31 44.00
N ALA A 13 -18.84 13.37 44.43
CA ALA A 13 -19.39 12.31 43.59
C ALA A 13 -20.01 12.84 42.29
N ARG A 14 -20.60 14.03 42.29
CA ARG A 14 -21.18 14.68 41.11
C ARG A 14 -20.12 15.03 40.06
N ALA A 15 -18.97 15.57 40.49
CA ALA A 15 -17.87 15.89 39.58
C ALA A 15 -17.24 14.63 38.99
N TRP A 16 -17.13 13.56 39.76
CA TRP A 16 -16.67 12.25 39.28
C TRP A 16 -17.57 11.69 38.17
N TRP A 17 -18.89 11.69 38.38
CA TRP A 17 -19.84 11.21 37.36
C TRP A 17 -19.84 12.08 36.11
N ALA A 18 -19.63 13.38 36.20
CA ALA A 18 -19.49 14.27 35.07
C ALA A 18 -18.25 13.92 34.24
N ILE A 19 -17.11 13.68 34.91
CA ILE A 19 -15.86 13.28 34.21
C ILE A 19 -16.03 11.94 33.53
N VAL A 20 -16.64 10.96 34.23
CA VAL A 20 -16.90 9.64 33.62
C VAL A 20 -17.84 9.76 32.42
N GLY A 21 -18.90 10.56 32.52
CA GLY A 21 -19.84 10.81 31.43
C GLY A 21 -19.16 11.40 30.19
N VAL A 22 -18.32 12.42 30.38
CA VAL A 22 -17.54 13.03 29.30
C VAL A 22 -16.56 12.02 28.70
N ALA A 23 -15.88 11.22 29.52
CA ALA A 23 -14.96 10.19 29.02
C ALA A 23 -15.69 9.13 28.18
N VAL A 24 -16.87 8.68 28.64
CA VAL A 24 -17.69 7.70 27.87
C VAL A 24 -18.15 8.29 26.54
N ILE A 25 -18.55 9.56 26.51
CA ILE A 25 -18.93 10.23 25.25
C ILE A 25 -17.74 10.35 24.32
N LEU A 26 -16.60 10.83 24.83
CA LEU A 26 -15.40 11.02 23.99
C LEU A 26 -14.83 9.71 23.44
N LEU A 27 -14.89 8.63 24.24
CA LEU A 27 -14.40 7.32 23.82
C LEU A 27 -15.43 6.54 22.99
N GLY A 28 -16.72 6.75 23.26
CA GLY A 28 -17.80 6.04 22.54
C GLY A 28 -18.23 6.72 21.25
N ALA A 29 -18.13 8.06 21.16
CA ALA A 29 -18.57 8.79 19.99
C ALA A 29 -17.93 8.32 18.67
N PRO A 30 -16.61 8.05 18.57
CA PRO A 30 -16.02 7.55 17.33
C PRO A 30 -16.61 6.21 16.88
N ALA A 31 -16.87 5.30 17.82
CA ALA A 31 -17.46 4.00 17.51
C ALA A 31 -18.91 4.13 17.01
N VAL A 32 -19.69 5.02 17.62
CA VAL A 32 -21.08 5.29 17.20
C VAL A 32 -21.10 5.97 15.84
N ILE A 33 -20.23 6.94 15.61
CA ILE A 33 -20.11 7.62 14.31
C ILE A 33 -19.72 6.62 13.24
N ASN A 34 -18.71 5.79 13.48
CA ASN A 34 -18.27 4.78 12.53
C ASN A 34 -19.37 3.75 12.20
N ALA A 35 -20.17 3.37 13.18
CA ALA A 35 -21.31 2.45 12.96
C ALA A 35 -22.51 3.12 12.26
N ALA A 36 -22.60 4.45 12.30
CA ALA A 36 -23.69 5.21 11.67
C ALA A 36 -23.35 5.71 10.26
N VAL A 37 -22.06 5.74 9.90
CA VAL A 37 -21.61 6.08 8.53
C VAL A 37 -21.75 4.81 7.69
N PRO A 38 -22.60 4.82 6.64
CA PRO A 38 -22.66 3.69 5.72
C PRO A 38 -21.30 3.51 5.04
N ASP A 39 -20.90 2.26 4.86
CA ASP A 39 -19.71 1.96 4.08
C ASP A 39 -19.80 2.65 2.73
N ALA A 40 -18.78 3.40 2.37
CA ALA A 40 -18.72 4.05 1.06
C ALA A 40 -18.78 2.97 -0.02
N ALA A 41 -19.59 3.20 -1.06
CA ALA A 41 -19.63 2.29 -2.19
C ALA A 41 -18.21 2.15 -2.78
N PRO A 42 -17.81 0.94 -3.19
CA PRO A 42 -16.50 0.72 -3.78
C PRO A 42 -16.29 1.61 -5.01
N VAL A 43 -15.20 2.30 -5.06
CA VAL A 43 -14.85 3.16 -6.20
C VAL A 43 -14.13 2.29 -7.22
N MET A 44 -14.79 2.03 -8.34
CA MET A 44 -14.18 1.32 -9.46
C MET A 44 -13.39 2.31 -10.30
N SER A 45 -12.10 2.08 -10.45
CA SER A 45 -11.21 2.93 -11.25
C SER A 45 -10.29 2.11 -12.14
N ARG A 46 -9.67 2.76 -13.12
CA ARG A 46 -8.59 2.15 -13.91
C ARG A 46 -7.40 1.92 -13.01
N VAL A 47 -6.73 0.80 -13.23
CA VAL A 47 -5.46 0.53 -12.54
C VAL A 47 -4.35 1.27 -13.26
N GLU A 48 -3.72 2.20 -12.56
CA GLU A 48 -2.58 2.98 -13.05
C GLU A 48 -1.40 2.79 -12.10
N LEU A 49 -0.30 2.24 -12.62
CA LEU A 49 0.91 2.03 -11.84
C LEU A 49 1.71 3.31 -11.77
N GLY A 50 2.30 3.59 -10.62
CA GLY A 50 3.02 4.84 -10.38
C GLY A 50 2.21 5.79 -9.52
N SER A 51 2.32 7.08 -9.72
CA SER A 51 1.55 8.09 -9.01
C SER A 51 1.44 9.38 -9.82
N GLU A 52 0.24 9.97 -9.82
CA GLU A 52 0.00 11.28 -10.43
C GLU A 52 0.82 12.39 -9.76
N ASP A 53 1.07 12.30 -8.47
CA ASP A 53 1.86 13.28 -7.71
C ASP A 53 3.30 13.38 -8.21
N TYR A 54 3.83 12.29 -8.77
CA TYR A 54 5.15 12.24 -9.39
C TYR A 54 5.12 12.47 -10.91
N GLY A 55 3.93 12.70 -11.48
CA GLY A 55 3.72 12.93 -12.90
C GLY A 55 4.05 11.73 -13.78
N TRP A 56 4.13 10.54 -13.19
CA TRP A 56 4.47 9.31 -13.91
C TRP A 56 3.53 8.17 -13.57
N THR A 57 2.69 7.82 -14.53
CA THR A 57 1.78 6.67 -14.43
C THR A 57 1.87 5.78 -15.67
N VAL A 58 1.60 4.49 -15.48
CA VAL A 58 1.50 3.48 -16.53
C VAL A 58 0.15 2.80 -16.42
N GLY A 59 -0.75 3.10 -17.35
CA GLY A 59 -2.08 2.49 -17.40
C GLY A 59 -2.02 1.00 -17.68
N MET A 60 -2.76 0.22 -16.90
CA MET A 60 -2.84 -1.23 -17.03
C MET A 60 -3.89 -1.66 -18.04
N ARG A 61 -3.51 -2.59 -18.91
CA ARG A 61 -4.42 -3.23 -19.88
C ARG A 61 -4.51 -4.72 -19.61
N ASP A 62 -5.70 -5.27 -19.78
CA ASP A 62 -5.91 -6.72 -19.79
C ASP A 62 -5.36 -7.33 -21.10
N ARG A 63 -5.38 -8.66 -21.22
CA ARG A 63 -4.85 -9.41 -22.37
C ARG A 63 -5.58 -9.12 -23.68
N ASP A 64 -6.84 -8.71 -23.62
CA ASP A 64 -7.66 -8.30 -24.77
C ASP A 64 -7.41 -6.83 -25.20
N GLY A 65 -6.56 -6.10 -24.45
CA GLY A 65 -6.24 -4.69 -24.69
C GLY A 65 -7.20 -3.71 -24.03
N SER A 66 -8.25 -4.18 -23.35
CA SER A 66 -9.13 -3.32 -22.56
C SER A 66 -8.41 -2.78 -21.32
N GLU A 67 -8.88 -1.63 -20.82
CA GLU A 67 -8.36 -1.06 -19.57
C GLU A 67 -8.73 -1.97 -18.39
N LEU A 68 -7.75 -2.25 -17.51
CA LEU A 68 -8.00 -3.00 -16.29
C LEU A 68 -8.69 -2.08 -15.28
N VAL A 69 -9.90 -2.46 -14.85
CA VAL A 69 -10.70 -1.71 -13.87
C VAL A 69 -10.88 -2.56 -12.62
N CYS A 70 -10.51 -2.01 -11.46
CA CYS A 70 -10.60 -2.67 -10.16
C CYS A 70 -11.11 -1.68 -9.10
N GLU A 71 -11.42 -2.19 -7.92
CA GLU A 71 -11.81 -1.39 -6.78
C GLU A 71 -10.59 -0.64 -6.22
N GLN A 72 -10.63 0.69 -6.21
CA GLN A 72 -9.56 1.55 -5.68
C GLN A 72 -9.80 1.87 -4.22
N HIS A 73 -8.72 1.87 -3.44
CA HIS A 73 -8.71 2.24 -2.03
C HIS A 73 -7.85 3.49 -1.80
N PHE A 74 -8.33 4.39 -0.94
CA PHE A 74 -7.70 5.68 -0.64
C PHE A 74 -7.27 5.80 0.83
N ASP A 75 -6.97 4.69 1.46
CA ASP A 75 -6.66 4.60 2.89
C ASP A 75 -5.17 4.79 3.21
N ASP A 76 -4.30 4.76 2.21
CA ASP A 76 -2.86 4.97 2.36
C ASP A 76 -2.39 6.11 1.44
N PRO A 77 -1.92 7.23 2.00
CA PRO A 77 -1.45 8.36 1.20
C PRO A 77 -0.09 8.12 0.50
N MET A 78 0.61 7.05 0.84
CA MET A 78 1.95 6.74 0.32
C MET A 78 1.92 5.73 -0.83
N THR A 79 0.81 5.00 -0.96
CA THR A 79 0.66 3.96 -1.98
C THR A 79 -0.73 4.03 -2.60
N GLU A 80 -0.80 3.86 -3.90
CA GLU A 80 -2.07 3.61 -4.56
C GLU A 80 -2.37 2.12 -4.53
N ARG A 81 -3.63 1.78 -4.27
CA ARG A 81 -4.05 0.41 -4.03
C ARG A 81 -5.35 0.07 -4.74
N TRP A 82 -5.35 -1.08 -5.41
CA TRP A 82 -6.54 -1.66 -6.04
C TRP A 82 -6.75 -3.10 -5.60
N THR A 83 -8.02 -3.49 -5.50
CA THR A 83 -8.44 -4.87 -5.31
C THR A 83 -9.12 -5.38 -6.58
N CYS A 84 -8.50 -6.35 -7.24
CA CYS A 84 -8.99 -7.03 -8.43
C CYS A 84 -9.47 -8.43 -8.06
N GLY A 85 -10.75 -8.58 -7.75
CA GLY A 85 -11.29 -9.81 -7.17
C GLY A 85 -10.78 -10.04 -5.75
N GLN A 86 -9.89 -11.01 -5.55
CA GLN A 86 -9.26 -11.31 -4.25
C GLN A 86 -7.76 -10.97 -4.26
N THR A 87 -7.28 -10.33 -5.30
CA THR A 87 -5.87 -9.97 -5.47
C THR A 87 -5.71 -8.47 -5.33
N GLU A 88 -4.73 -8.09 -4.56
CA GLU A 88 -4.38 -6.71 -4.33
C GLU A 88 -3.19 -6.30 -5.18
N ILE A 89 -3.28 -5.12 -5.79
CA ILE A 89 -2.20 -4.45 -6.52
C ILE A 89 -1.91 -3.16 -5.78
N ARG A 90 -0.68 -3.00 -5.32
CA ARG A 90 -0.19 -1.74 -4.72
C ARG A 90 0.93 -1.17 -5.55
N THR A 91 0.95 0.15 -5.70
CA THR A 91 2.02 0.84 -6.40
C THR A 91 2.47 2.08 -5.63
N THR A 92 3.73 2.41 -5.79
CA THR A 92 4.33 3.65 -5.31
C THR A 92 5.48 4.04 -6.22
N VAL A 93 5.90 5.31 -6.14
CA VAL A 93 7.12 5.80 -6.80
C VAL A 93 8.20 6.00 -5.75
N VAL A 94 9.40 5.51 -6.03
CA VAL A 94 10.58 5.70 -5.19
C VAL A 94 11.57 6.56 -5.96
N GLU A 95 12.05 7.62 -5.34
CA GLU A 95 13.07 8.50 -5.93
C GLU A 95 14.48 8.10 -5.45
N ASN A 96 15.45 8.24 -6.35
CA ASN A 96 16.88 8.06 -6.06
C ASN A 96 17.21 6.72 -5.40
N ALA A 97 16.64 5.62 -5.88
CA ALA A 97 16.97 4.28 -5.41
C ALA A 97 18.39 3.89 -5.86
N GLU A 98 19.39 4.05 -4.98
CA GLU A 98 20.81 3.73 -5.27
C GLU A 98 20.99 2.23 -5.60
N ASP A 99 20.32 1.35 -4.83
CA ASP A 99 20.31 -0.10 -5.05
C ASP A 99 18.88 -0.56 -5.31
N GLN A 100 18.55 -0.67 -6.58
CA GLN A 100 17.22 -1.04 -7.04
C GLN A 100 16.83 -2.48 -6.69
N ASP A 101 17.78 -3.40 -6.71
CA ASP A 101 17.54 -4.78 -6.36
C ASP A 101 17.20 -4.90 -4.88
N LEU A 102 17.90 -4.15 -4.05
CA LEU A 102 17.62 -4.09 -2.62
C LEU A 102 16.29 -3.35 -2.34
N ALA A 103 16.01 -2.26 -3.06
CA ALA A 103 14.75 -1.53 -2.94
C ALA A 103 13.57 -2.44 -3.30
N LEU A 104 13.66 -3.20 -4.41
CA LEU A 104 12.64 -4.16 -4.84
C LEU A 104 12.42 -5.27 -3.80
N ARG A 105 13.47 -5.77 -3.17
CA ARG A 105 13.36 -6.76 -2.09
C ARG A 105 12.70 -6.21 -0.83
N ARG A 106 12.84 -4.90 -0.59
CA ARG A 106 12.28 -4.23 0.60
C ARG A 106 10.84 -3.79 0.43
N ILE A 107 10.39 -3.53 -0.81
CA ILE A 107 9.05 -2.98 -1.04
C ILE A 107 7.93 -3.90 -0.56
N ILE A 108 8.08 -5.23 -0.66
CA ILE A 108 7.12 -6.20 -0.15
C ILE A 108 6.85 -5.97 1.34
N ARG A 109 7.90 -5.67 2.10
CA ARG A 109 7.79 -5.30 3.51
C ARG A 109 7.18 -3.92 3.69
N GLY A 110 7.57 -2.96 2.86
CA GLY A 110 7.13 -1.57 2.93
C GLY A 110 5.62 -1.42 2.75
N VAL A 111 5.02 -2.24 1.89
CA VAL A 111 3.56 -2.27 1.66
C VAL A 111 2.82 -3.23 2.58
N GLY A 112 3.46 -3.74 3.63
CA GLY A 112 2.81 -4.54 4.67
C GLY A 112 2.50 -5.98 4.30
N VAL A 113 3.00 -6.49 3.17
CA VAL A 113 2.73 -7.86 2.69
C VAL A 113 3.72 -8.88 3.27
N GLY A 114 4.97 -8.48 3.53
CA GLY A 114 6.03 -9.35 4.04
C GLY A 114 6.63 -8.87 5.36
N TRP A 115 7.25 -9.80 6.11
CA TRP A 115 7.90 -9.52 7.40
C TRP A 115 9.39 -9.29 7.29
N ARG A 116 10.01 -9.82 6.25
CA ARG A 116 11.47 -9.84 6.07
C ARG A 116 11.85 -9.33 4.69
N VAL A 117 13.01 -8.73 4.61
CA VAL A 117 13.67 -8.50 3.32
C VAL A 117 14.02 -9.86 2.73
N LEU A 118 13.67 -10.07 1.47
CA LEU A 118 13.98 -11.32 0.77
C LEU A 118 15.50 -11.56 0.75
N ASP A 119 15.88 -12.83 0.87
CA ASP A 119 17.27 -13.25 0.72
C ASP A 119 17.82 -12.80 -0.65
N GLN A 120 19.04 -12.36 -0.67
CA GLN A 120 19.75 -11.96 -1.91
C GLN A 120 19.90 -13.12 -2.90
N ASN A 121 19.81 -14.36 -2.40
CA ASN A 121 19.86 -15.56 -3.26
C ASN A 121 18.56 -15.82 -4.03
N VAL A 122 17.44 -15.17 -3.68
CA VAL A 122 16.20 -15.29 -4.48
C VAL A 122 16.43 -14.60 -5.82
N PRO A 123 16.28 -15.35 -6.95
CA PRO A 123 16.58 -14.82 -8.27
C PRO A 123 15.63 -13.70 -8.66
N LEU A 124 16.17 -12.71 -9.35
CA LEU A 124 15.38 -11.66 -9.98
C LEU A 124 15.25 -11.99 -11.47
N ARG A 125 14.05 -11.73 -12.00
CA ARG A 125 13.81 -11.71 -13.45
C ARG A 125 14.05 -10.29 -13.94
N HIS A 126 14.86 -10.14 -14.99
CA HIS A 126 15.18 -8.85 -15.60
C HIS A 126 14.72 -8.82 -17.05
N ARG A 127 14.19 -7.69 -17.49
CA ARG A 127 13.94 -7.38 -18.89
C ARG A 127 13.92 -5.87 -19.09
N ALA A 128 14.87 -5.35 -19.85
CA ALA A 128 15.09 -3.92 -20.02
C ALA A 128 15.19 -3.23 -18.65
N GLU A 129 14.40 -2.20 -18.40
CA GLU A 129 14.34 -1.43 -17.17
C GLU A 129 13.47 -2.09 -16.07
N ALA A 130 12.83 -3.22 -16.36
CA ALA A 130 11.95 -3.90 -15.41
C ALA A 130 12.65 -5.06 -14.68
N ARG A 131 12.35 -5.18 -13.40
CA ARG A 131 12.79 -6.28 -12.53
C ARG A 131 11.59 -6.89 -11.83
N GLN A 132 11.64 -8.18 -11.58
CA GLN A 132 10.59 -8.91 -10.85
C GLN A 132 11.23 -9.89 -9.89
N ILE A 133 10.64 -9.99 -8.69
CA ILE A 133 10.99 -10.98 -7.68
C ILE A 133 9.72 -11.57 -7.07
N GLU A 134 9.74 -12.85 -6.74
CA GLU A 134 8.63 -13.54 -6.10
C GLU A 134 8.96 -13.88 -4.66
N ASP A 135 8.06 -13.59 -3.75
CA ASP A 135 8.05 -14.06 -2.37
C ASP A 135 6.93 -15.08 -2.20
N THR A 136 7.29 -16.36 -2.29
CA THR A 136 6.33 -17.45 -2.13
C THR A 136 5.83 -17.58 -0.70
N ALA A 137 6.60 -17.12 0.29
CA ALA A 137 6.21 -17.19 1.70
C ALA A 137 5.19 -16.09 2.07
N ALA A 138 5.25 -14.95 1.39
CA ALA A 138 4.29 -13.85 1.55
C ALA A 138 3.14 -13.91 0.53
N ASP A 139 3.15 -14.89 -0.37
CA ASP A 139 2.22 -14.98 -1.52
C ASP A 139 2.16 -13.67 -2.32
N ALA A 140 3.33 -13.11 -2.60
CA ALA A 140 3.49 -11.82 -3.24
C ALA A 140 4.52 -11.83 -4.37
N THR A 141 4.33 -10.95 -5.32
CA THR A 141 5.28 -10.66 -6.40
C THR A 141 5.53 -9.16 -6.41
N ALA A 142 6.79 -8.76 -6.36
CA ALA A 142 7.18 -7.37 -6.54
C ALA A 142 7.79 -7.15 -7.92
N ILE A 143 7.45 -6.03 -8.52
CA ILE A 143 7.91 -5.61 -9.84
C ILE A 143 8.37 -4.16 -9.73
N SER A 144 9.52 -3.84 -10.32
CA SER A 144 9.97 -2.46 -10.49
C SER A 144 10.10 -2.12 -11.97
N LEU A 145 9.84 -0.85 -12.27
CA LEU A 145 10.12 -0.24 -13.56
C LEU A 145 10.98 1.00 -13.31
N GLU A 146 12.19 0.99 -13.84
CA GLU A 146 13.13 2.09 -13.77
C GLU A 146 12.75 3.17 -14.78
N GLY A 147 12.72 4.40 -14.35
CA GLY A 147 12.38 5.52 -15.20
C GLY A 147 13.50 5.89 -16.16
N SER A 148 13.14 6.56 -17.24
CA SER A 148 14.07 7.08 -18.23
C SER A 148 13.70 8.52 -18.61
N GLY A 149 14.60 9.24 -19.24
CA GLY A 149 14.37 10.63 -19.65
C GLY A 149 14.07 11.54 -18.46
N GLU A 150 12.87 12.07 -18.40
CA GLU A 150 12.40 12.96 -17.30
C GLU A 150 12.24 12.25 -15.97
N HIS A 151 12.01 10.92 -15.99
CA HIS A 151 11.78 10.08 -14.81
C HIS A 151 13.01 9.25 -14.41
N ARG A 152 14.22 9.56 -14.92
CA ARG A 152 15.43 8.76 -14.70
C ARG A 152 15.78 8.52 -13.23
N ASP A 153 15.40 9.43 -12.33
CA ASP A 153 15.65 9.35 -10.91
C ASP A 153 14.49 8.71 -10.13
N GLN A 154 13.47 8.23 -10.85
CA GLN A 154 12.26 7.62 -10.31
C GLN A 154 12.20 6.14 -10.67
N THR A 155 11.57 5.36 -9.80
CA THR A 155 11.30 3.94 -10.02
C THR A 155 9.87 3.65 -9.55
N ILE A 156 9.02 3.18 -10.46
CA ILE A 156 7.72 2.63 -10.07
C ILE A 156 7.95 1.28 -9.42
N MET A 157 7.39 1.10 -8.23
CA MET A 157 7.39 -0.16 -7.50
C MET A 157 5.96 -0.68 -7.41
N VAL A 158 5.76 -1.94 -7.74
CA VAL A 158 4.46 -2.60 -7.72
C VAL A 158 4.55 -3.86 -6.90
N VAL A 159 3.58 -4.09 -6.02
CA VAL A 159 3.41 -5.37 -5.32
C VAL A 159 2.05 -5.93 -5.63
N VAL A 160 2.03 -7.18 -6.08
CA VAL A 160 0.83 -7.96 -6.35
C VAL A 160 0.76 -9.08 -5.33
N SER A 161 -0.34 -9.19 -4.58
CA SER A 161 -0.52 -10.22 -3.55
C SER A 161 -1.93 -10.80 -3.58
N GLY A 162 -2.05 -12.06 -3.19
CA GLY A 162 -3.31 -12.77 -3.13
C GLY A 162 -3.43 -13.94 -4.13
N PRO A 163 -4.59 -14.62 -4.16
CA PRO A 163 -4.76 -15.90 -4.85
C PRO A 163 -4.43 -15.89 -6.35
N ASP A 164 -4.81 -14.81 -7.06
CA ASP A 164 -4.58 -14.68 -8.49
C ASP A 164 -3.32 -13.86 -8.83
N ARG A 165 -2.37 -13.74 -7.87
CA ARG A 165 -1.16 -12.92 -8.02
C ARG A 165 -0.38 -13.22 -9.30
N MET A 166 -0.29 -14.48 -9.70
CA MET A 166 0.44 -14.88 -10.92
C MET A 166 -0.20 -14.27 -12.17
N LYS A 167 -1.53 -14.28 -12.26
CA LYS A 167 -2.26 -13.68 -13.38
C LYS A 167 -1.98 -12.19 -13.47
N TYR A 168 -2.12 -11.48 -12.35
CA TYR A 168 -1.97 -10.02 -12.33
C TYR A 168 -0.51 -9.58 -12.39
N SER A 169 0.43 -10.32 -11.80
CA SER A 169 1.85 -10.02 -11.96
C SER A 169 2.34 -10.24 -13.39
N ASP A 170 1.81 -11.24 -14.10
CA ASP A 170 2.09 -11.40 -15.53
C ASP A 170 1.51 -10.25 -16.36
N LEU A 171 0.32 -9.74 -16.00
CA LEU A 171 -0.24 -8.55 -16.65
C LEU A 171 0.62 -7.32 -16.39
N VAL A 172 0.99 -7.05 -15.13
CA VAL A 172 1.91 -5.96 -14.78
C VAL A 172 3.20 -6.08 -15.57
N TRP A 173 3.83 -7.26 -15.54
CA TRP A 173 5.07 -7.51 -16.24
C TRP A 173 4.96 -7.24 -17.75
N HIS A 174 3.87 -7.70 -18.36
CA HIS A 174 3.62 -7.47 -19.78
C HIS A 174 3.47 -5.97 -20.09
N ASN A 175 2.66 -5.25 -19.30
CA ASN A 175 2.41 -3.83 -19.54
C ASN A 175 3.70 -3.01 -19.37
N VAL A 176 4.47 -3.20 -18.28
CA VAL A 176 5.70 -2.44 -18.03
C VAL A 176 6.82 -2.78 -19.02
N THR A 177 6.84 -4.00 -19.58
CA THR A 177 7.88 -4.40 -20.55
C THR A 177 7.48 -4.19 -22.00
N SER A 178 6.21 -3.97 -22.31
CA SER A 178 5.70 -3.73 -23.68
C SER A 178 5.36 -2.26 -23.91
N GLY A 179 4.95 -1.52 -22.88
CA GLY A 179 4.48 -0.13 -22.95
C GLY A 179 5.56 0.93 -22.80
N GLY A 180 6.80 0.58 -22.49
CA GLY A 180 7.90 1.53 -22.25
C GLY A 180 8.44 2.25 -23.51
N ARG A 181 7.63 2.42 -24.54
CA ARG A 181 7.96 3.20 -25.74
C ARG A 181 6.82 4.13 -26.09
N SER A 182 6.59 5.14 -25.29
CA SER A 182 5.83 6.32 -25.72
C SER A 182 6.59 7.58 -25.37
#